data_667aec674f6cbaa6fa0655b85dd836f7
#
_entry.id   667aec674f6cbaa6fa0655b85dd836f7
#
_cell.length_a   1.000
_cell.length_b   1.000
_cell.length_c   1.000
_cell.angle_alpha   90.00
_cell.angle_beta   90.00
_cell.angle_gamma   90.00
#
_symmetry.space_group_name_H-M   'P 1'
#
loop_
_entity.id
_entity.type
_entity.pdbx_description
1 polymer ?
#
loop_
_entity_poly.entity_id
_entity_poly.type
_entity_poly.pdbx_seq_one_letter_code
_entity_poly.pdbx_strand_id
1 'polypeptide(L)'
;MSDSGLGRILIVDDEQTVRDVLAEFFTEQGYEVATADSGADALRGLPETRPDLVLLDVRMPGIDGVETLRRLRTIAPGVSVIMVTANEDIALARTTLKLGALDYVAKPFDFAYLERSVVAGLAHAGAPSRSAPTAAEAWHTLVHAAFRAARAMTDAARASTGVRLEDAALRAAREAAVAQRGAAAAALAEVELLLTVASELRDVPSAELSVVHGALAAARATLSAA
;
A
#
# COMPACT_ATOMS: atom_id res chain seq x y z
N MET A 1 -11.01 -25.58 -14.76
CA MET A 1 -10.82 -24.62 -15.87
C MET A 1 -9.94 -23.53 -15.28
N SER A 2 -8.70 -23.46 -15.73
CA SER A 2 -7.69 -22.54 -15.17
C SER A 2 -8.10 -21.11 -15.48
N ASP A 3 -8.38 -20.35 -14.42
CA ASP A 3 -8.58 -18.89 -14.47
C ASP A 3 -7.21 -18.27 -14.80
N SER A 4 -6.95 -18.05 -16.06
CA SER A 4 -5.66 -17.56 -16.59
C SER A 4 -5.72 -16.07 -16.91
N GLY A 5 -6.60 -15.31 -16.25
CA GLY A 5 -6.64 -13.86 -16.32
C GLY A 5 -5.55 -13.23 -15.45
N LEU A 6 -5.03 -12.08 -15.87
CA LEU A 6 -4.05 -11.28 -15.10
C LEU A 6 -4.65 -10.72 -13.78
N GLY A 7 -5.96 -10.85 -13.57
CA GLY A 7 -6.74 -10.38 -12.42
C GLY A 7 -8.00 -9.62 -12.82
N ARG A 8 -8.88 -9.38 -11.85
CA ARG A 8 -10.17 -8.71 -12.02
C ARG A 8 -10.12 -7.30 -11.48
N ILE A 9 -10.41 -6.33 -12.32
CA ILE A 9 -10.41 -4.92 -11.99
C ILE A 9 -11.84 -4.38 -12.03
N LEU A 10 -12.26 -3.72 -10.95
CA LEU A 10 -13.50 -2.95 -10.92
C LEU A 10 -13.17 -1.46 -11.03
N ILE A 11 -13.70 -0.79 -12.03
CA ILE A 11 -13.54 0.65 -12.26
C ILE A 11 -14.81 1.34 -11.77
N VAL A 12 -14.65 2.28 -10.83
CA VAL A 12 -15.76 3.01 -10.19
C VAL A 12 -15.54 4.51 -10.40
N ASP A 13 -16.36 5.10 -11.26
CA ASP A 13 -16.28 6.51 -11.65
C ASP A 13 -17.66 6.94 -12.18
N ASP A 14 -18.13 8.14 -11.88
CA ASP A 14 -19.44 8.60 -12.39
C ASP A 14 -19.38 9.08 -13.87
N GLU A 15 -18.17 9.42 -14.36
CA GLU A 15 -17.94 9.80 -15.74
C GLU A 15 -17.84 8.58 -16.67
N GLN A 16 -18.85 8.37 -17.55
CA GLN A 16 -18.88 7.26 -18.51
C GLN A 16 -17.61 7.21 -19.36
N THR A 17 -17.15 8.36 -19.87
CA THR A 17 -15.96 8.43 -20.73
C THR A 17 -14.69 7.91 -20.03
N VAL A 18 -14.55 8.21 -18.73
CA VAL A 18 -13.43 7.73 -17.93
C VAL A 18 -13.51 6.21 -17.77
N ARG A 19 -14.69 5.68 -17.45
CA ARG A 19 -14.90 4.23 -17.34
C ARG A 19 -14.57 3.52 -18.64
N ASP A 20 -15.04 4.05 -19.77
CA ASP A 20 -14.81 3.43 -21.10
C ASP A 20 -13.33 3.39 -21.46
N VAL A 21 -12.61 4.50 -21.31
CA VAL A 21 -11.17 4.59 -21.60
C VAL A 21 -10.35 3.64 -20.72
N LEU A 22 -10.64 3.61 -19.40
CA LEU A 22 -9.92 2.71 -18.50
C LEU A 22 -10.29 1.24 -18.76
N ALA A 23 -11.56 0.95 -19.05
CA ALA A 23 -12.00 -0.42 -19.35
C ALA A 23 -11.36 -0.94 -20.64
N GLU A 24 -11.33 -0.13 -21.71
CA GLU A 24 -10.64 -0.47 -22.96
C GLU A 24 -9.16 -0.76 -22.70
N PHE A 25 -8.45 0.18 -22.04
CA PHE A 25 -7.03 0.06 -21.76
C PHE A 25 -6.69 -1.22 -20.99
N PHE A 26 -7.37 -1.52 -19.89
CA PHE A 26 -7.05 -2.71 -19.09
C PHE A 26 -7.55 -4.01 -19.72
N THR A 27 -8.63 -3.99 -20.50
CA THR A 27 -9.08 -5.17 -21.25
C THR A 27 -8.07 -5.54 -22.35
N GLU A 28 -7.49 -4.56 -23.06
CA GLU A 28 -6.42 -4.79 -24.02
C GLU A 28 -5.16 -5.37 -23.39
N GLN A 29 -4.88 -5.03 -22.14
CA GLN A 29 -3.78 -5.61 -21.35
C GLN A 29 -4.07 -7.05 -20.87
N GLY A 30 -5.30 -7.57 -21.04
CA GLY A 30 -5.69 -8.93 -20.68
C GLY A 30 -6.31 -9.10 -19.28
N TYR A 31 -6.72 -8.01 -18.63
CA TYR A 31 -7.47 -8.05 -17.37
C TYR A 31 -8.97 -8.28 -17.62
N GLU A 32 -9.63 -8.92 -16.66
CA GLU A 32 -11.10 -8.93 -16.60
C GLU A 32 -11.57 -7.61 -15.97
N VAL A 33 -12.37 -6.84 -16.70
CA VAL A 33 -12.79 -5.50 -16.25
C VAL A 33 -14.30 -5.45 -16.06
N ALA A 34 -14.72 -4.98 -14.89
CA ALA A 34 -16.10 -4.58 -14.59
C ALA A 34 -16.13 -3.07 -14.29
N THR A 35 -17.28 -2.44 -14.50
CA THR A 35 -17.45 -1.01 -14.24
C THR A 35 -18.67 -0.76 -13.35
N ALA A 36 -18.63 0.32 -12.56
CA ALA A 36 -19.76 0.83 -11.78
C ALA A 36 -19.78 2.36 -11.89
N ASP A 37 -20.97 2.95 -11.95
CA ASP A 37 -21.16 4.39 -12.10
C ASP A 37 -21.23 5.14 -10.76
N SER A 38 -21.20 4.41 -9.66
CA SER A 38 -21.31 4.98 -8.32
C SER A 38 -20.72 4.04 -7.26
N GLY A 39 -20.36 4.61 -6.10
CA GLY A 39 -19.93 3.82 -4.96
C GLY A 39 -21.00 2.84 -4.46
N ALA A 40 -22.28 3.21 -4.55
CA ALA A 40 -23.38 2.35 -4.15
C ALA A 40 -23.51 1.13 -5.09
N ASP A 41 -23.34 1.33 -6.39
CA ASP A 41 -23.38 0.28 -7.39
C ASP A 41 -22.19 -0.67 -7.24
N ALA A 42 -21.01 -0.11 -7.07
CA ALA A 42 -19.79 -0.87 -6.81
C ALA A 42 -19.93 -1.81 -5.60
N LEU A 43 -20.42 -1.28 -4.46
CA LEU A 43 -20.60 -2.07 -3.23
C LEU A 43 -21.65 -3.18 -3.39
N ARG A 44 -22.71 -2.93 -4.16
CA ARG A 44 -23.76 -3.90 -4.45
C ARG A 44 -23.26 -5.03 -5.35
N GLY A 45 -22.47 -4.69 -6.36
CA GLY A 45 -21.92 -5.64 -7.35
C GLY A 45 -20.73 -6.47 -6.87
N LEU A 46 -20.13 -6.18 -5.70
CA LEU A 46 -18.95 -6.89 -5.19
C LEU A 46 -19.08 -8.43 -5.15
N PRO A 47 -20.22 -9.03 -4.72
CA PRO A 47 -20.36 -10.49 -4.67
C PRO A 47 -20.29 -11.15 -6.05
N GLU A 48 -20.70 -10.44 -7.09
CA GLU A 48 -20.75 -10.90 -8.47
C GLU A 48 -19.42 -10.67 -9.18
N THR A 49 -18.87 -9.44 -9.07
CA THR A 49 -17.64 -9.02 -9.76
C THR A 49 -16.39 -9.62 -9.12
N ARG A 50 -16.41 -9.80 -7.79
CA ARG A 50 -15.29 -10.33 -7.00
C ARG A 50 -13.95 -9.74 -7.42
N PRO A 51 -13.80 -8.41 -7.45
CA PRO A 51 -12.60 -7.79 -7.98
C PRO A 51 -11.39 -8.09 -7.09
N ASP A 52 -10.23 -8.22 -7.70
CA ASP A 52 -8.95 -8.30 -7.03
C ASP A 52 -8.42 -6.88 -6.74
N LEU A 53 -8.81 -5.91 -7.60
CA LEU A 53 -8.45 -4.51 -7.47
C LEU A 53 -9.61 -3.60 -7.87
N VAL A 54 -9.76 -2.48 -7.15
CA VAL A 54 -10.72 -1.41 -7.46
C VAL A 54 -9.96 -0.12 -7.80
N LEU A 55 -10.24 0.45 -8.99
CA LEU A 55 -9.92 1.83 -9.32
C LEU A 55 -11.12 2.67 -8.93
N LEU A 56 -10.97 3.60 -7.98
CA LEU A 56 -12.08 4.28 -7.32
C LEU A 56 -11.93 5.79 -7.44
N ASP A 57 -12.86 6.43 -8.15
CA ASP A 57 -12.92 7.88 -8.14
C ASP A 57 -13.31 8.41 -6.77
N VAL A 58 -12.77 9.57 -6.43
CA VAL A 58 -13.02 10.23 -5.15
C VAL A 58 -14.33 11.00 -5.16
N ARG A 59 -14.63 11.68 -6.28
CA ARG A 59 -15.78 12.59 -6.35
C ARG A 59 -16.90 11.99 -7.17
N MET A 60 -17.84 11.36 -6.50
CA MET A 60 -19.03 10.80 -7.11
C MET A 60 -20.28 11.31 -6.40
N PRO A 61 -21.42 11.46 -7.11
CA PRO A 61 -22.71 11.75 -6.49
C PRO A 61 -23.14 10.66 -5.50
N GLY A 62 -23.80 11.05 -4.42
CA GLY A 62 -24.30 10.13 -3.41
C GLY A 62 -23.21 9.70 -2.42
N ILE A 63 -22.74 8.46 -2.51
CA ILE A 63 -21.63 7.96 -1.68
C ILE A 63 -20.33 8.29 -2.39
N ASP A 64 -19.50 9.15 -1.78
CA ASP A 64 -18.19 9.50 -2.33
C ASP A 64 -17.18 8.34 -2.26
N GLY A 65 -16.04 8.50 -2.94
CA GLY A 65 -15.01 7.46 -2.97
C GLY A 65 -14.38 7.18 -1.61
N VAL A 66 -14.30 8.17 -0.72
CA VAL A 66 -13.73 7.98 0.62
C VAL A 66 -14.64 7.10 1.48
N GLU A 67 -15.94 7.35 1.46
CA GLU A 67 -16.91 6.54 2.16
C GLU A 67 -17.05 5.14 1.53
N THR A 68 -16.96 5.06 0.19
CA THR A 68 -16.91 3.78 -0.53
C THR A 68 -15.69 2.96 -0.11
N LEU A 69 -14.50 3.58 0.00
CA LEU A 69 -13.29 2.92 0.49
C LEU A 69 -13.47 2.38 1.91
N ARG A 70 -14.07 3.17 2.84
CA ARG A 70 -14.33 2.70 4.20
C ARG A 70 -15.19 1.45 4.24
N ARG A 71 -16.26 1.43 3.45
CA ARG A 71 -17.16 0.28 3.35
C ARG A 71 -16.49 -0.92 2.71
N LEU A 72 -15.70 -0.71 1.64
CA LEU A 72 -14.88 -1.75 1.02
C LEU A 72 -13.94 -2.40 2.03
N ARG A 73 -13.26 -1.61 2.88
CA ARG A 73 -12.37 -2.14 3.92
C ARG A 73 -13.09 -3.00 4.96
N THR A 74 -14.38 -2.75 5.19
CA THR A 74 -15.20 -3.55 6.10
C THR A 74 -15.70 -4.83 5.44
N ILE A 75 -16.14 -4.76 4.17
CA ILE A 75 -16.82 -5.86 3.48
C ILE A 75 -15.81 -6.78 2.78
N ALA A 76 -14.78 -6.20 2.17
CA ALA A 76 -13.78 -6.88 1.36
C ALA A 76 -12.36 -6.36 1.67
N PRO A 77 -11.82 -6.61 2.87
CA PRO A 77 -10.54 -6.04 3.32
C PRO A 77 -9.34 -6.48 2.48
N GLY A 78 -9.43 -7.61 1.77
CA GLY A 78 -8.37 -8.15 0.91
C GLY A 78 -8.31 -7.53 -0.49
N VAL A 79 -9.31 -6.76 -0.91
CA VAL A 79 -9.34 -6.12 -2.22
C VAL A 79 -8.38 -4.92 -2.24
N SER A 80 -7.50 -4.84 -3.22
CA SER A 80 -6.65 -3.67 -3.40
C SER A 80 -7.47 -2.49 -3.91
N VAL A 81 -7.24 -1.27 -3.38
CA VAL A 81 -7.95 -0.06 -3.84
C VAL A 81 -6.92 1.01 -4.21
N ILE A 82 -7.02 1.52 -5.42
CA ILE A 82 -6.29 2.68 -5.91
C ILE A 82 -7.30 3.81 -6.09
N MET A 83 -7.06 4.93 -5.42
CA MET A 83 -7.90 6.12 -5.59
C MET A 83 -7.51 6.84 -6.87
N VAL A 84 -8.50 7.26 -7.64
CA VAL A 84 -8.33 8.01 -8.88
C VAL A 84 -9.11 9.31 -8.78
N THR A 85 -8.53 10.47 -9.12
CA THR A 85 -9.22 11.73 -8.90
C THR A 85 -8.70 12.89 -9.74
N ALA A 86 -9.58 13.82 -10.07
CA ALA A 86 -9.22 15.09 -10.72
C ALA A 86 -8.55 16.10 -9.77
N ASN A 87 -8.37 15.77 -8.47
CA ASN A 87 -7.89 16.71 -7.48
C ASN A 87 -6.53 16.30 -6.91
N GLU A 88 -5.57 17.21 -6.95
CA GLU A 88 -4.25 17.07 -6.32
C GLU A 88 -4.27 17.42 -4.82
N ASP A 89 -5.38 17.18 -4.12
CA ASP A 89 -5.49 17.45 -2.69
C ASP A 89 -4.65 16.46 -1.86
N ILE A 90 -3.48 16.92 -1.43
CA ILE A 90 -2.52 16.16 -0.63
C ILE A 90 -3.16 15.67 0.69
N ALA A 91 -4.06 16.45 1.30
CA ALA A 91 -4.70 16.07 2.55
C ALA A 91 -5.67 14.89 2.32
N LEU A 92 -6.38 14.90 1.21
CA LEU A 92 -7.28 13.83 0.80
C LEU A 92 -6.50 12.56 0.43
N ALA A 93 -5.42 12.68 -0.34
CA ALA A 93 -4.52 11.57 -0.64
C ALA A 93 -4.00 10.89 0.64
N ARG A 94 -3.50 11.68 1.61
CA ARG A 94 -3.05 11.16 2.90
C ARG A 94 -4.17 10.47 3.69
N THR A 95 -5.38 10.99 3.61
CA THR A 95 -6.55 10.41 4.31
C THR A 95 -6.91 9.06 3.72
N THR A 96 -6.98 8.94 2.41
CA THR A 96 -7.32 7.69 1.73
C THR A 96 -6.25 6.62 1.90
N LEU A 97 -4.96 6.97 1.87
CA LEU A 97 -3.87 6.04 2.17
C LEU A 97 -3.93 5.53 3.62
N LYS A 98 -4.28 6.39 4.61
CA LYS A 98 -4.50 5.96 6.00
C LYS A 98 -5.71 5.04 6.16
N LEU A 99 -6.72 5.19 5.32
CA LEU A 99 -7.90 4.33 5.28
C LEU A 99 -7.62 3.00 4.56
N GLY A 100 -6.40 2.82 4.05
CA GLY A 100 -5.97 1.57 3.44
C GLY A 100 -6.05 1.55 1.92
N ALA A 101 -6.20 2.69 1.24
CA ALA A 101 -5.91 2.75 -0.19
C ALA A 101 -4.44 2.40 -0.43
N LEU A 102 -4.17 1.67 -1.51
CA LEU A 102 -2.81 1.30 -1.89
C LEU A 102 -2.07 2.47 -2.51
N ASP A 103 -2.75 3.24 -3.34
CA ASP A 103 -2.19 4.35 -4.09
C ASP A 103 -3.24 5.42 -4.39
N TYR A 104 -2.78 6.57 -4.88
CA TYR A 104 -3.60 7.72 -5.23
C TYR A 104 -3.08 8.32 -6.54
N VAL A 105 -3.88 8.27 -7.59
CA VAL A 105 -3.52 8.66 -8.96
C VAL A 105 -4.34 9.86 -9.41
N ALA A 106 -3.68 10.91 -9.88
CA ALA A 106 -4.34 12.10 -10.38
C ALA A 106 -4.78 11.93 -11.85
N LYS A 107 -5.95 12.48 -12.20
CA LYS A 107 -6.38 12.71 -13.59
C LYS A 107 -5.77 14.05 -14.07
N PRO A 108 -5.26 14.19 -15.31
CA PRO A 108 -5.22 13.17 -16.38
C PRO A 108 -4.17 12.10 -16.11
N PHE A 109 -4.48 10.86 -16.56
CA PHE A 109 -3.67 9.69 -16.23
C PHE A 109 -2.32 9.67 -16.95
N ASP A 110 -1.24 9.41 -16.19
CA ASP A 110 -0.08 8.72 -16.74
C ASP A 110 -0.39 7.21 -16.75
N PHE A 111 -0.75 6.67 -17.90
CA PHE A 111 -1.14 5.26 -18.03
C PHE A 111 0.00 4.31 -17.64
N ALA A 112 1.25 4.67 -17.91
CA ALA A 112 2.40 3.85 -17.50
C ALA A 112 2.56 3.82 -15.97
N TYR A 113 2.25 4.92 -15.27
CA TYR A 113 2.21 4.94 -13.82
C TYR A 113 1.03 4.13 -13.28
N LEU A 114 -0.17 4.33 -13.84
CA LEU A 114 -1.39 3.64 -13.42
C LEU A 114 -1.26 2.12 -13.58
N GLU A 115 -0.71 1.65 -14.70
CA GLU A 115 -0.43 0.24 -14.96
C GLU A 115 0.52 -0.35 -13.89
N ARG A 116 1.61 0.32 -13.57
CA ARG A 116 2.53 -0.13 -12.51
C ARG A 116 1.84 -0.23 -11.15
N SER A 117 0.99 0.75 -10.81
CA SER A 117 0.21 0.74 -9.57
C SER A 117 -0.79 -0.41 -9.53
N VAL A 118 -1.44 -0.71 -10.66
CA VAL A 118 -2.36 -1.86 -10.79
C VAL A 118 -1.61 -3.18 -10.64
N VAL A 119 -0.50 -3.38 -11.34
CA VAL A 119 0.33 -4.59 -11.21
C VAL A 119 0.77 -4.80 -9.76
N ALA A 120 1.24 -3.74 -9.10
CA ALA A 120 1.59 -3.80 -7.67
C ALA A 120 0.39 -4.15 -6.79
N GLY A 121 -0.79 -3.58 -7.10
CA GLY A 121 -2.04 -3.85 -6.38
C GLY A 121 -2.52 -5.29 -6.51
N LEU A 122 -2.47 -5.85 -7.70
CA LEU A 122 -2.86 -7.23 -7.97
C LEU A 122 -1.89 -8.23 -7.34
N ALA A 123 -0.61 -7.93 -7.33
CA ALA A 123 0.37 -8.73 -6.58
C ALA A 123 0.06 -8.77 -5.07
N HIS A 124 -0.60 -7.73 -4.54
CA HIS A 124 -1.12 -7.70 -3.17
C HIS A 124 -2.45 -8.44 -3.02
N ALA A 125 -3.35 -8.37 -3.99
CA ALA A 125 -4.67 -9.00 -3.96
C ALA A 125 -4.62 -10.52 -4.20
N GLY A 126 -3.69 -10.99 -5.03
CA GLY A 126 -3.45 -12.43 -5.28
C GLY A 126 -2.82 -13.16 -4.09
N ALA A 127 -2.41 -12.47 -3.05
CA ALA A 127 -2.10 -13.09 -1.79
C ALA A 127 -3.42 -13.48 -1.09
N PRO A 128 -3.68 -14.76 -0.80
CA PRO A 128 -4.84 -15.17 0.00
C PRO A 128 -4.85 -14.32 1.26
N SER A 129 -6.05 -13.87 1.71
CA SER A 129 -6.33 -13.06 2.92
C SER A 129 -5.16 -13.19 3.91
N ARG A 130 -4.25 -12.22 3.94
CA ARG A 130 -2.89 -12.43 4.44
C ARG A 130 -2.91 -13.14 5.78
N SER A 131 -2.57 -14.40 5.76
CA SER A 131 -1.70 -14.95 6.80
C SER A 131 -0.57 -13.92 7.02
N ALA A 132 -0.27 -13.58 8.26
CA ALA A 132 0.78 -12.63 8.61
C ALA A 132 1.94 -12.72 7.61
N PRO A 133 2.53 -11.59 7.16
CA PRO A 133 3.56 -11.61 6.14
C PRO A 133 4.60 -12.67 6.50
N THR A 134 5.04 -13.44 5.53
CA THR A 134 6.13 -14.41 5.78
C THR A 134 7.28 -13.66 6.45
N ALA A 135 8.06 -14.37 7.26
CA ALA A 135 9.19 -13.73 7.93
C ALA A 135 10.07 -12.98 6.92
N ALA A 136 10.38 -13.58 5.77
CA ALA A 136 11.19 -12.93 4.73
C ALA A 136 10.57 -11.63 4.19
N GLU A 137 9.26 -11.61 3.93
CA GLU A 137 8.55 -10.41 3.46
C GLU A 137 8.53 -9.30 4.51
N ALA A 138 8.31 -9.64 5.79
CA ALA A 138 8.31 -8.68 6.88
C ALA A 138 9.69 -8.00 7.03
N TRP A 139 10.78 -8.77 6.96
CA TRP A 139 12.14 -8.25 7.04
C TRP A 139 12.52 -7.41 5.83
N HIS A 140 12.14 -7.84 4.63
CA HIS A 140 12.35 -7.06 3.41
C HIS A 140 11.61 -5.71 3.47
N THR A 141 10.35 -5.71 3.90
CA THR A 141 9.54 -4.50 4.06
C THR A 141 10.17 -3.54 5.08
N LEU A 142 10.70 -4.04 6.19
CA LEU A 142 11.38 -3.22 7.19
C LEU A 142 12.63 -2.54 6.62
N VAL A 143 13.48 -3.27 5.92
CA VAL A 143 14.69 -2.72 5.30
C VAL A 143 14.32 -1.60 4.33
N HIS A 144 13.40 -1.85 3.41
CA HIS A 144 12.96 -0.84 2.45
C HIS A 144 12.35 0.41 3.11
N ALA A 145 11.54 0.23 4.14
CA ALA A 145 10.95 1.34 4.89
C ALA A 145 12.01 2.18 5.62
N ALA A 146 13.01 1.53 6.24
CA ALA A 146 14.13 2.22 6.90
C ALA A 146 14.97 3.06 5.92
N PHE A 147 15.28 2.50 4.74
CA PHE A 147 16.01 3.23 3.68
C PHE A 147 15.20 4.42 3.13
N ARG A 148 13.89 4.29 2.98
CA ARG A 148 13.03 5.41 2.56
C ARG A 148 13.03 6.51 3.61
N ALA A 149 12.85 6.16 4.88
CA ALA A 149 12.87 7.12 5.98
C ALA A 149 14.22 7.86 6.06
N ALA A 150 15.34 7.15 5.94
CA ALA A 150 16.67 7.76 5.91
C ALA A 150 16.86 8.73 4.74
N ARG A 151 16.34 8.40 3.54
CA ARG A 151 16.40 9.30 2.37
C ARG A 151 15.51 10.54 2.51
N ALA A 152 14.47 10.47 3.32
CA ALA A 152 13.58 11.59 3.59
C ALA A 152 14.12 12.55 4.67
N MET A 153 15.23 12.22 5.32
CA MET A 153 15.93 13.07 6.28
C MET A 153 16.70 14.22 5.60
N THR A 154 16.96 15.28 6.38
CA THR A 154 17.94 16.31 5.97
C THR A 154 19.33 15.70 5.80
N ASP A 155 20.22 16.34 5.02
CA ASP A 155 21.56 15.80 4.76
C ASP A 155 22.35 15.56 6.05
N ALA A 156 22.26 16.44 7.03
CA ALA A 156 22.92 16.31 8.32
C ALA A 156 22.39 15.13 9.15
N ALA A 157 21.06 14.99 9.25
CA ALA A 157 20.42 13.88 9.95
C ALA A 157 20.66 12.55 9.23
N ARG A 158 20.67 12.56 7.91
CA ARG A 158 20.95 11.36 7.10
C ARG A 158 22.37 10.86 7.31
N ALA A 159 23.37 11.75 7.37
CA ALA A 159 24.77 11.37 7.60
C ALA A 159 25.03 10.75 8.97
N SER A 160 24.16 10.99 9.95
CA SER A 160 24.25 10.44 11.31
C SER A 160 23.21 9.37 11.60
N THR A 161 21.97 9.78 11.79
CA THR A 161 20.86 8.90 12.19
C THR A 161 20.40 8.03 11.03
N GLY A 162 20.35 8.55 9.81
CA GLY A 162 19.89 7.83 8.63
C GLY A 162 20.75 6.61 8.30
N VAL A 163 22.07 6.77 8.24
CA VAL A 163 23.02 5.68 7.98
C VAL A 163 22.93 4.59 9.06
N ARG A 164 22.80 4.98 10.33
CA ARG A 164 22.64 4.04 11.45
C ARG A 164 21.31 3.30 11.38
N LEU A 165 20.24 3.96 10.95
CA LEU A 165 18.92 3.34 10.76
C LEU A 165 18.96 2.28 9.67
N GLU A 166 19.56 2.58 8.53
CA GLU A 166 19.76 1.63 7.43
C GLU A 166 20.58 0.42 7.88
N ASP A 167 21.70 0.65 8.56
CA ASP A 167 22.59 -0.41 9.05
C ASP A 167 21.92 -1.31 10.11
N ALA A 168 21.17 -0.72 11.05
CA ALA A 168 20.42 -1.45 12.06
C ALA A 168 19.32 -2.34 11.43
N ALA A 169 18.59 -1.82 10.43
CA ALA A 169 17.56 -2.59 9.74
C ALA A 169 18.16 -3.77 8.94
N LEU A 170 19.27 -3.56 8.22
CA LEU A 170 19.99 -4.62 7.50
C LEU A 170 20.57 -5.66 8.46
N ARG A 171 21.10 -5.25 9.59
CA ARG A 171 21.62 -6.16 10.61
C ARG A 171 20.49 -7.01 11.19
N ALA A 172 19.36 -6.41 11.55
CA ALA A 172 18.20 -7.12 12.06
C ALA A 172 17.71 -8.20 11.08
N ALA A 173 17.61 -7.86 9.79
CA ALA A 173 17.18 -8.80 8.76
C ALA A 173 18.18 -9.95 8.56
N ARG A 174 19.48 -9.68 8.59
CA ARG A 174 20.55 -10.71 8.50
C ARG A 174 20.51 -11.67 9.67
N GLU A 175 20.43 -11.17 10.90
CA GLU A 175 20.40 -12.01 12.11
C GLU A 175 19.14 -12.87 12.16
N ALA A 176 18.00 -12.34 11.69
CA ALA A 176 16.78 -13.12 11.56
C ALA A 176 16.91 -14.24 10.52
N ALA A 177 17.57 -14.00 9.39
CA ALA A 177 17.78 -14.99 8.34
C ALA A 177 18.64 -16.18 8.78
N VAL A 178 19.57 -15.96 9.72
CA VAL A 178 20.40 -17.02 10.32
C VAL A 178 19.85 -17.55 11.65
N ALA A 179 18.58 -17.27 11.94
CA ALA A 179 17.85 -17.70 13.13
C ALA A 179 18.44 -17.24 14.48
N GLN A 180 19.22 -16.16 14.48
CA GLN A 180 19.77 -15.54 15.70
C GLN A 180 18.74 -14.57 16.30
N ARG A 181 17.66 -15.08 16.87
CA ARG A 181 16.50 -14.28 17.36
C ARG A 181 16.89 -13.20 18.36
N GLY A 182 17.79 -13.48 19.29
CA GLY A 182 18.25 -12.51 20.29
C GLY A 182 18.98 -11.33 19.67
N ALA A 183 19.87 -11.58 18.71
CA ALA A 183 20.60 -10.55 17.96
C ALA A 183 19.66 -9.73 17.06
N ALA A 184 18.72 -10.40 16.37
CA ALA A 184 17.70 -9.74 15.57
C ALA A 184 16.79 -8.83 16.43
N ALA A 185 16.36 -9.29 17.61
CA ALA A 185 15.55 -8.49 18.53
C ALA A 185 16.31 -7.28 19.06
N ALA A 186 17.61 -7.41 19.37
CA ALA A 186 18.45 -6.28 19.79
C ALA A 186 18.62 -5.25 18.66
N ALA A 187 18.81 -5.69 17.42
CA ALA A 187 18.89 -4.78 16.27
C ALA A 187 17.56 -4.09 15.97
N LEU A 188 16.40 -4.75 16.18
CA LEU A 188 15.08 -4.10 16.10
C LEU A 188 14.89 -3.02 17.18
N ALA A 189 15.39 -3.25 18.41
CA ALA A 189 15.35 -2.25 19.46
C ALA A 189 16.19 -1.02 19.10
N GLU A 190 17.32 -1.21 18.43
CA GLU A 190 18.12 -0.09 17.90
C GLU A 190 17.38 0.68 16.79
N VAL A 191 16.71 0.00 15.86
CA VAL A 191 15.84 0.65 14.86
C VAL A 191 14.78 1.51 15.55
N GLU A 192 14.09 0.99 16.57
CA GLU A 192 13.07 1.71 17.30
C GLU A 192 13.61 2.95 18.02
N LEU A 193 14.77 2.83 18.66
CA LEU A 193 15.44 3.96 19.30
C LEU A 193 15.79 5.06 18.29
N LEU A 194 16.36 4.70 17.15
CA LEU A 194 16.74 5.65 16.12
C LEU A 194 15.52 6.36 15.51
N LEU A 195 14.40 5.66 15.35
CA LEU A 195 13.13 6.25 14.91
C LEU A 195 12.56 7.21 15.95
N THR A 196 12.67 6.89 17.23
CA THR A 196 12.23 7.77 18.32
C THR A 196 13.03 9.07 18.29
N VAL A 197 14.35 8.99 18.20
CA VAL A 197 15.24 10.17 18.11
C VAL A 197 14.90 10.99 16.86
N ALA A 198 14.76 10.35 15.69
CA ALA A 198 14.42 11.04 14.45
C ALA A 198 13.05 11.73 14.50
N SER A 199 12.10 11.13 15.22
CA SER A 199 10.76 11.70 15.46
C SER A 199 10.82 12.94 16.37
N GLU A 200 11.55 12.86 17.47
CA GLU A 200 11.72 13.97 18.42
C GLU A 200 12.41 15.17 17.78
N LEU A 201 13.43 14.92 16.97
CA LEU A 201 14.16 15.94 16.21
C LEU A 201 13.42 16.44 14.96
N ARG A 202 12.28 15.82 14.62
CA ARG A 202 11.50 16.09 13.40
C ARG A 202 12.30 15.91 12.09
N ASP A 203 13.28 15.02 12.12
CA ASP A 203 14.18 14.74 10.99
C ASP A 203 13.51 13.90 9.89
N VAL A 204 12.41 13.20 10.22
CA VAL A 204 11.66 12.33 9.29
C VAL A 204 10.21 12.78 9.22
N PRO A 205 9.62 12.85 8.01
CA PRO A 205 8.18 13.10 7.84
C PRO A 205 7.34 12.05 8.58
N SER A 206 6.25 12.48 9.23
CA SER A 206 5.38 11.60 10.01
C SER A 206 4.78 10.43 9.21
N ALA A 207 4.58 10.62 7.91
CA ALA A 207 4.12 9.57 7.00
C ALA A 207 5.15 8.43 6.88
N GLU A 208 6.43 8.74 6.73
CA GLU A 208 7.50 7.76 6.65
C GLU A 208 7.71 7.05 8.00
N LEU A 209 7.64 7.78 9.11
CA LEU A 209 7.68 7.19 10.46
C LEU A 209 6.58 6.15 10.66
N SER A 210 5.35 6.45 10.25
CA SER A 210 4.22 5.51 10.35
C SER A 210 4.46 4.22 9.58
N VAL A 211 5.04 4.31 8.37
CA VAL A 211 5.36 3.14 7.54
C VAL A 211 6.44 2.27 8.19
N VAL A 212 7.51 2.90 8.70
CA VAL A 212 8.60 2.13 9.35
C VAL A 212 8.11 1.48 10.64
N HIS A 213 7.29 2.15 11.45
CA HIS A 213 6.72 1.55 12.66
C HIS A 213 5.81 0.35 12.35
N GLY A 214 4.99 0.43 11.28
CA GLY A 214 4.18 -0.70 10.84
C GLY A 214 5.05 -1.89 10.40
N ALA A 215 6.10 -1.64 9.62
CA ALA A 215 7.05 -2.66 9.17
C ALA A 215 7.84 -3.27 10.35
N LEU A 216 8.24 -2.45 11.33
CA LEU A 216 8.93 -2.89 12.55
C LEU A 216 8.04 -3.83 13.38
N ALA A 217 6.76 -3.49 13.55
CA ALA A 217 5.80 -4.34 14.26
C ALA A 217 5.61 -5.69 13.56
N ALA A 218 5.50 -5.70 12.23
CA ALA A 218 5.38 -6.93 11.44
C ALA A 218 6.64 -7.81 11.56
N ALA A 219 7.84 -7.25 11.45
CA ALA A 219 9.10 -7.98 11.62
C ALA A 219 9.24 -8.55 13.05
N ARG A 220 8.88 -7.77 14.07
CA ARG A 220 8.88 -8.22 15.48
C ARG A 220 7.94 -9.41 15.70
N ALA A 221 6.74 -9.38 15.10
CA ALA A 221 5.79 -10.48 15.21
C ALA A 221 6.35 -11.80 14.69
N THR A 222 7.22 -11.79 13.66
CA THR A 222 7.83 -13.00 13.11
C THR A 222 8.83 -13.66 14.08
N LEU A 223 9.46 -12.88 14.98
CA LEU A 223 10.35 -13.41 16.00
C LEU A 223 9.58 -14.13 17.13
N SER A 224 8.31 -13.74 17.36
CA SER A 224 7.48 -14.29 18.42
C SER A 224 6.67 -15.51 17.96
N ALA A 225 6.43 -15.66 16.65
CA ALA A 225 5.57 -16.71 16.06
C ALA A 225 6.34 -18.01 15.74
N ALA A 226 7.64 -18.01 15.79
CA ALA A 226 8.54 -19.13 15.51
C ALA A 226 9.20 -19.65 16.78
#